data_1b8965f90009d949eb150c59c0ef5e00
#
_entry.id   1b8965f90009d949eb150c59c0ef5e00
#
_cell.length_a   1.000
_cell.length_b   1.000
_cell.length_c   1.000
_cell.angle_alpha   90.00
_cell.angle_beta   90.00
_cell.angle_gamma   90.00
#
_symmetry.space_group_name_H-M   'P 1'
#
loop_
_entity.id
_entity.type
_entity.pdbx_description
1 polymer ?
#
loop_
_entity_poly.entity_id
_entity_poly.type
_entity_poly.pdbx_seq_one_letter_code
_entity_poly.pdbx_strand_id
1 'polypeptide(L)'
;MSKISRFTRKVVTLAKNAVDDRGETAAPTAGGSFADYAVVSLHCLRIYLGQSYRTALDWLSEMPQILAEIGLEPDELPHHSTLVKWFDRITMAVWRVLLRLSAQEHEPSGHAAIDSTYFDRENASKHYCRRTNYRVQTLKTTALVDTASQAVLDVHCTTEKRHDSQIGWQVALRNAGDLHSLAADKGYDWKRLREKLREEGVRPLIKHREFRPIDIAHNARIDAAAYGQRALSETVFSTIK
;
A
#
# COMPACT_ATOMS: atom_id res chain seq x y z
N MET A 1 -27.01 -4.12 8.35
CA MET A 1 -25.65 -3.72 8.78
C MET A 1 -25.16 -2.56 7.93
N SER A 2 -24.71 -1.46 8.53
CA SER A 2 -24.24 -0.27 7.82
C SER A 2 -22.91 -0.51 7.08
N LYS A 3 -22.56 0.38 6.13
CA LYS A 3 -21.25 0.30 5.42
C LYS A 3 -20.07 0.41 6.39
N ILE A 4 -20.16 1.33 7.36
CA ILE A 4 -19.09 1.51 8.35
C ILE A 4 -18.93 0.27 9.25
N SER A 5 -20.01 -0.37 9.69
CA SER A 5 -19.94 -1.59 10.51
C SER A 5 -19.28 -2.75 9.73
N ARG A 6 -19.64 -2.93 8.44
CA ARG A 6 -18.97 -3.93 7.58
C ARG A 6 -17.48 -3.65 7.42
N PHE A 7 -17.13 -2.38 7.18
CA PHE A 7 -15.74 -1.95 7.07
C PHE A 7 -14.99 -2.23 8.37
N THR A 8 -15.55 -1.84 9.52
CA THR A 8 -14.91 -2.03 10.82
C THR A 8 -14.63 -3.51 11.12
N ARG A 9 -15.61 -4.38 10.95
CA ARG A 9 -15.43 -5.84 11.14
C ARG A 9 -14.31 -6.39 10.27
N LYS A 10 -14.29 -6.00 8.99
CA LYS A 10 -13.26 -6.45 8.06
C LYS A 10 -11.88 -5.95 8.50
N VAL A 11 -11.76 -4.66 8.82
CA VAL A 11 -10.50 -4.08 9.27
C VAL A 11 -10.02 -4.75 10.56
N VAL A 12 -10.88 -4.98 11.55
CA VAL A 12 -10.51 -5.64 12.79
C VAL A 12 -9.99 -7.06 12.53
N THR A 13 -10.68 -7.83 11.69
CA THR A 13 -10.23 -9.17 11.30
C THR A 13 -8.85 -9.14 10.64
N LEU A 14 -8.68 -8.27 9.65
CA LEU A 14 -7.40 -8.13 8.94
C LEU A 14 -6.29 -7.60 9.85
N ALA A 15 -6.60 -6.65 10.74
CA ALA A 15 -5.64 -6.10 11.70
C ALA A 15 -5.15 -7.15 12.70
N LYS A 16 -6.06 -7.96 13.26
CA LYS A 16 -5.70 -9.07 14.14
C LYS A 16 -4.76 -10.07 13.46
N ASN A 17 -5.04 -10.41 12.21
CA ASN A 17 -4.18 -11.29 11.42
C ASN A 17 -2.82 -10.63 11.08
N ALA A 18 -2.80 -9.31 10.89
CA ALA A 18 -1.57 -8.60 10.52
C ALA A 18 -0.60 -8.42 11.69
N VAL A 19 -1.11 -8.34 12.93
CA VAL A 19 -0.27 -8.16 14.14
C VAL A 19 -0.05 -9.45 14.93
N ASP A 20 -0.56 -10.59 14.42
CA ASP A 20 -0.51 -11.89 15.13
C ASP A 20 -1.15 -11.79 16.53
N ASP A 21 -2.38 -11.22 16.58
CA ASP A 21 -3.14 -11.03 17.84
C ASP A 21 -3.37 -12.36 18.55
N ARG A 22 -2.96 -12.44 19.81
CA ARG A 22 -3.06 -13.63 20.66
C ARG A 22 -4.22 -13.54 21.65
N GLY A 23 -5.25 -12.78 21.34
CA GLY A 23 -6.42 -12.60 22.21
C GLY A 23 -6.22 -11.49 23.25
N GLU A 24 -5.41 -10.48 22.93
CA GLU A 24 -5.22 -9.29 23.75
C GLU A 24 -6.53 -8.48 23.84
N THR A 25 -6.78 -7.86 24.99
CA THR A 25 -7.89 -6.91 25.13
C THR A 25 -7.58 -5.62 24.37
N ALA A 26 -8.58 -5.05 23.69
CA ALA A 26 -8.41 -3.82 22.91
C ALA A 26 -7.92 -2.65 23.77
N ALA A 27 -8.59 -2.42 24.90
CA ALA A 27 -8.23 -1.39 25.86
C ALA A 27 -7.12 -1.86 26.82
N PRO A 28 -6.28 -0.94 27.31
CA PRO A 28 -5.25 -1.28 28.29
C PRO A 28 -5.86 -1.71 29.63
N THR A 29 -5.35 -2.80 30.17
CA THR A 29 -5.63 -3.21 31.54
C THR A 29 -4.53 -2.72 32.45
N ALA A 30 -4.89 -2.05 33.55
CA ALA A 30 -3.99 -1.66 34.67
C ALA A 30 -2.65 -1.02 34.24
N GLY A 31 -2.70 0.03 33.40
CA GLY A 31 -1.51 0.79 32.98
C GLY A 31 -0.77 0.22 31.77
N GLY A 32 -1.33 -0.77 31.09
CA GLY A 32 -0.82 -1.32 29.82
C GLY A 32 -0.99 -0.37 28.64
N SER A 33 -0.72 -0.87 27.44
CA SER A 33 -0.99 -0.17 26.17
C SER A 33 -2.19 -0.81 25.47
N PHE A 34 -2.82 -0.07 24.56
CA PHE A 34 -3.82 -0.64 23.65
C PHE A 34 -3.20 -1.75 22.79
N ALA A 35 -3.98 -2.76 22.48
CA ALA A 35 -3.57 -3.78 21.52
C ALA A 35 -3.29 -3.17 20.15
N ASP A 36 -2.26 -3.66 19.47
CA ASP A 36 -1.85 -3.12 18.17
C ASP A 36 -2.95 -3.23 17.10
N TYR A 37 -3.78 -4.29 17.13
CA TYR A 37 -4.91 -4.39 16.21
C TYR A 37 -5.97 -3.30 16.44
N ALA A 38 -6.20 -2.88 17.67
CA ALA A 38 -7.14 -1.80 17.98
C ALA A 38 -6.59 -0.46 17.47
N VAL A 39 -5.29 -0.20 17.68
CA VAL A 39 -4.60 0.98 17.14
C VAL A 39 -4.70 1.02 15.61
N VAL A 40 -4.38 -0.08 14.92
CA VAL A 40 -4.49 -0.19 13.45
C VAL A 40 -5.93 0.06 13.00
N SER A 41 -6.92 -0.53 13.68
CA SER A 41 -8.34 -0.37 13.35
C SER A 41 -8.81 1.07 13.49
N LEU A 42 -8.41 1.77 14.56
CA LEU A 42 -8.74 3.19 14.75
C LEU A 42 -8.10 4.08 13.67
N HIS A 43 -6.87 3.79 13.24
CA HIS A 43 -6.23 4.51 12.13
C HIS A 43 -6.97 4.29 10.81
N CYS A 44 -7.34 3.06 10.50
CA CYS A 44 -8.11 2.74 9.30
C CYS A 44 -9.49 3.42 9.31
N LEU A 45 -10.18 3.41 10.45
CA LEU A 45 -11.47 4.12 10.60
C LEU A 45 -11.32 5.62 10.43
N ARG A 46 -10.29 6.23 11.01
CA ARG A 46 -10.01 7.65 10.81
C ARG A 46 -9.86 7.99 9.32
N ILE A 47 -9.12 7.16 8.55
CA ILE A 47 -8.96 7.35 7.10
C ILE A 47 -10.28 7.15 6.37
N TYR A 48 -11.04 6.11 6.72
CA TYR A 48 -12.37 5.84 6.13
C TYR A 48 -13.35 6.99 6.34
N LEU A 49 -13.31 7.63 7.52
CA LEU A 49 -14.13 8.81 7.83
C LEU A 49 -13.63 10.10 7.17
N GLY A 50 -12.41 10.12 6.64
CA GLY A 50 -11.79 11.29 6.02
C GLY A 50 -11.56 12.45 7.00
N GLN A 51 -11.40 12.17 8.31
CA GLN A 51 -11.36 13.17 9.37
C GLN A 51 -9.98 13.32 10.02
N SER A 52 -9.80 14.45 10.76
CA SER A 52 -8.67 14.60 11.68
C SER A 52 -8.75 13.57 12.81
N TYR A 53 -7.64 13.29 13.49
CA TYR A 53 -7.64 12.39 14.65
C TYR A 53 -8.64 12.81 15.73
N ARG A 54 -8.71 14.10 16.04
CA ARG A 54 -9.63 14.65 17.05
C ARG A 54 -11.08 14.43 16.64
N THR A 55 -11.45 14.84 15.43
CA THR A 55 -12.82 14.74 14.93
C THR A 55 -13.26 13.28 14.75
N ALA A 56 -12.34 12.41 14.29
CA ALA A 56 -12.66 11.00 14.14
C ALA A 56 -12.95 10.32 15.48
N LEU A 57 -12.17 10.60 16.52
CA LEU A 57 -12.41 10.05 17.86
C LEU A 57 -13.68 10.63 18.50
N ASP A 58 -13.95 11.93 18.31
CA ASP A 58 -15.18 12.58 18.73
C ASP A 58 -16.41 11.91 18.10
N TRP A 59 -16.40 11.66 16.77
CA TRP A 59 -17.49 10.94 16.13
C TRP A 59 -17.61 9.49 16.59
N LEU A 60 -16.47 8.80 16.80
CA LEU A 60 -16.49 7.40 17.25
C LEU A 60 -17.02 7.25 18.67
N SER A 61 -16.86 8.25 19.56
CA SER A 61 -17.44 8.22 20.90
C SER A 61 -18.97 8.19 20.88
N GLU A 62 -19.60 8.72 19.81
CA GLU A 62 -21.04 8.67 19.59
C GLU A 62 -21.49 7.40 18.84
N MET A 63 -20.55 6.47 18.55
CA MET A 63 -20.83 5.25 17.80
C MET A 63 -20.45 3.99 18.59
N PRO A 64 -21.06 3.72 19.75
CA PRO A 64 -20.67 2.60 20.63
C PRO A 64 -20.73 1.24 19.93
N GLN A 65 -21.67 1.04 18.99
CA GLN A 65 -21.74 -0.20 18.22
C GLN A 65 -20.56 -0.41 17.27
N ILE A 66 -19.90 0.65 16.83
CA ILE A 66 -18.67 0.56 16.00
C ILE A 66 -17.47 0.28 16.88
N LEU A 67 -17.41 0.89 18.07
CA LEU A 67 -16.36 0.65 19.05
C LEU A 67 -16.41 -0.79 19.58
N ALA A 68 -17.61 -1.31 19.85
CA ALA A 68 -17.79 -2.69 20.28
C ALA A 68 -17.24 -3.72 19.27
N GLU A 69 -17.25 -3.42 17.95
CA GLU A 69 -16.62 -4.28 16.95
C GLU A 69 -15.09 -4.35 17.10
N ILE A 70 -14.48 -3.32 17.66
CA ILE A 70 -13.03 -3.28 17.98
C ILE A 70 -12.76 -3.93 19.34
N GLY A 71 -13.77 -3.96 20.21
CA GLY A 71 -13.66 -4.37 21.62
C GLY A 71 -13.36 -3.19 22.55
N LEU A 72 -13.85 -2.00 22.20
CA LEU A 72 -13.71 -0.76 22.99
C LEU A 72 -15.07 -0.21 23.40
N GLU A 73 -15.09 0.45 24.55
CA GLU A 73 -16.19 1.30 24.99
C GLU A 73 -15.86 2.78 24.73
N PRO A 74 -16.87 3.69 24.69
CA PRO A 74 -16.63 5.12 24.39
C PRO A 74 -15.64 5.82 25.34
N ASP A 75 -15.67 5.47 26.61
CA ASP A 75 -14.78 6.01 27.65
C ASP A 75 -13.35 5.42 27.62
N GLU A 76 -13.16 4.33 26.89
CA GLU A 76 -11.85 3.70 26.67
C GLU A 76 -11.10 4.30 25.47
N LEU A 77 -11.70 5.19 24.71
CA LEU A 77 -11.04 5.78 23.54
C LEU A 77 -9.75 6.53 23.93
N PRO A 78 -8.65 6.33 23.19
CA PRO A 78 -7.41 7.05 23.45
C PRO A 78 -7.55 8.54 23.18
N HIS A 79 -6.80 9.37 23.90
CA HIS A 79 -6.65 10.75 23.47
C HIS A 79 -6.01 10.82 22.07
N HIS A 80 -6.43 11.78 21.25
CA HIS A 80 -5.96 11.89 19.85
C HIS A 80 -4.43 11.96 19.73
N SER A 81 -3.74 12.64 20.66
CA SER A 81 -2.26 12.72 20.64
C SER A 81 -1.59 11.38 20.96
N THR A 82 -2.24 10.54 21.76
CA THR A 82 -1.78 9.18 22.06
C THR A 82 -1.89 8.31 20.80
N LEU A 83 -3.03 8.38 20.12
CA LEU A 83 -3.23 7.63 18.87
C LEU A 83 -2.20 8.03 17.81
N VAL A 84 -1.87 9.33 17.67
CA VAL A 84 -0.80 9.80 16.76
C VAL A 84 0.55 9.18 17.12
N LYS A 85 0.94 9.21 18.41
CA LYS A 85 2.21 8.62 18.86
C LYS A 85 2.28 7.11 18.61
N TRP A 86 1.16 6.42 18.71
CA TRP A 86 1.13 4.97 18.48
C TRP A 86 1.18 4.58 17.00
N PHE A 87 0.81 5.48 16.08
CA PHE A 87 1.06 5.26 14.67
C PHE A 87 2.54 4.96 14.39
N ASP A 88 3.45 5.67 15.07
CA ASP A 88 4.90 5.48 14.92
C ASP A 88 5.41 4.13 15.47
N ARG A 89 4.62 3.46 16.31
CA ARG A 89 4.94 2.11 16.85
C ARG A 89 4.62 1.02 15.85
N ILE A 90 3.62 1.23 15.00
CA ILE A 90 3.22 0.24 13.99
C ILE A 90 4.22 0.25 12.86
N THR A 91 4.97 -0.82 12.72
CA THR A 91 6.01 -0.93 11.70
C THR A 91 5.43 -1.01 10.29
N MET A 92 6.20 -0.58 9.29
CA MET A 92 5.80 -0.73 7.88
C MET A 92 5.56 -2.20 7.47
N ALA A 93 6.11 -3.16 8.20
CA ALA A 93 5.84 -4.57 7.98
C ALA A 93 4.37 -4.89 8.23
N VAL A 94 3.79 -4.43 9.34
CA VAL A 94 2.37 -4.62 9.67
C VAL A 94 1.47 -4.01 8.59
N TRP A 95 1.75 -2.76 8.17
CA TRP A 95 0.97 -2.09 7.12
C TRP A 95 1.02 -2.84 5.78
N ARG A 96 2.17 -3.42 5.42
CA ARG A 96 2.30 -4.25 4.21
C ARG A 96 1.54 -5.57 4.33
N VAL A 97 1.59 -6.22 5.49
CA VAL A 97 0.81 -7.45 5.73
C VAL A 97 -0.68 -7.14 5.66
N LEU A 98 -1.13 -6.06 6.30
CA LEU A 98 -2.53 -5.61 6.23
C LEU A 98 -2.97 -5.34 4.78
N LEU A 99 -2.15 -4.63 4.00
CA LEU A 99 -2.40 -4.37 2.58
C LEU A 99 -2.52 -5.68 1.79
N ARG A 100 -1.57 -6.61 1.97
CA ARG A 100 -1.58 -7.92 1.30
C ARG A 100 -2.82 -8.72 1.66
N LEU A 101 -3.19 -8.80 2.94
CA LEU A 101 -4.40 -9.48 3.40
C LEU A 101 -5.65 -8.85 2.79
N SER A 102 -5.71 -7.52 2.69
CA SER A 102 -6.84 -6.85 2.04
C SER A 102 -6.92 -7.14 0.54
N ALA A 103 -5.77 -7.24 -0.14
CA ALA A 103 -5.72 -7.59 -1.55
C ALA A 103 -6.18 -9.04 -1.81
N GLN A 104 -5.85 -9.98 -0.91
CA GLN A 104 -6.26 -11.38 -1.01
C GLN A 104 -7.78 -11.56 -1.00
N GLU A 105 -8.53 -10.64 -0.35
CA GLU A 105 -9.99 -10.64 -0.39
C GLU A 105 -10.59 -10.42 -1.80
N HIS A 106 -9.78 -9.96 -2.74
CA HIS A 106 -10.15 -9.73 -4.14
C HIS A 106 -9.67 -10.85 -5.08
N GLU A 107 -9.20 -11.97 -4.53
CA GLU A 107 -8.74 -13.15 -5.28
C GLU A 107 -7.75 -12.75 -6.40
N PRO A 108 -6.55 -12.29 -6.07
CA PRO A 108 -5.58 -11.82 -7.08
C PRO A 108 -5.28 -12.90 -8.12
N SER A 109 -5.17 -12.47 -9.38
CA SER A 109 -4.96 -13.37 -10.52
C SER A 109 -3.54 -13.93 -10.63
N GLY A 110 -2.60 -13.38 -9.88
CA GLY A 110 -1.17 -13.64 -10.04
C GLY A 110 -0.51 -12.92 -11.23
N HIS A 111 -1.28 -12.16 -12.01
CA HIS A 111 -0.78 -11.30 -13.07
C HIS A 111 -0.69 -9.87 -12.55
N ALA A 112 0.51 -9.32 -12.43
CA ALA A 112 0.71 -8.02 -11.82
C ALA A 112 1.38 -7.00 -12.74
N ALA A 113 1.13 -5.73 -12.45
CA ALA A 113 1.84 -4.58 -13.01
C ALA A 113 2.57 -3.84 -11.90
N ILE A 114 3.76 -3.31 -12.20
CA ILE A 114 4.54 -2.47 -11.29
C ILE A 114 4.85 -1.14 -11.94
N ASP A 115 4.68 -0.08 -11.18
CA ASP A 115 5.04 1.26 -11.60
C ASP A 115 5.39 2.15 -10.40
N SER A 116 6.00 3.31 -10.67
CA SER A 116 6.39 4.28 -9.64
C SER A 116 5.85 5.66 -9.97
N THR A 117 5.36 6.34 -8.94
CA THR A 117 4.94 7.75 -9.03
C THR A 117 5.50 8.55 -7.88
N TYR A 118 5.37 9.88 -7.96
CA TYR A 118 5.75 10.80 -6.90
C TYR A 118 4.51 11.46 -6.32
N PHE A 119 4.43 11.47 -4.99
CA PHE A 119 3.44 12.26 -4.24
C PHE A 119 4.16 13.44 -3.58
N ASP A 120 3.54 14.60 -3.64
CA ASP A 120 4.01 15.77 -2.90
C ASP A 120 3.74 15.57 -1.40
N ARG A 121 4.74 15.79 -0.58
CA ARG A 121 4.62 15.68 0.89
C ARG A 121 4.05 16.94 1.53
N GLU A 122 3.98 18.02 0.77
CA GLU A 122 3.60 19.36 1.23
C GLU A 122 2.76 20.06 0.17
N ASN A 123 1.80 20.85 0.63
CA ASN A 123 1.01 21.71 -0.23
C ASN A 123 1.65 23.10 -0.30
N ALA A 124 2.55 23.31 -1.24
CA ALA A 124 3.11 24.63 -1.50
C ALA A 124 2.65 25.15 -2.87
N SER A 125 2.17 26.41 -2.94
CA SER A 125 1.75 26.98 -4.21
C SER A 125 2.92 27.10 -5.19
N LYS A 126 2.67 26.89 -6.48
CA LYS A 126 3.69 27.07 -7.54
C LYS A 126 4.31 28.49 -7.51
N HIS A 127 3.53 29.49 -7.16
CA HIS A 127 4.00 30.87 -7.02
C HIS A 127 4.99 31.01 -5.87
N TYR A 128 4.67 30.45 -4.69
CA TYR A 128 5.57 30.45 -3.53
C TYR A 128 6.89 29.74 -3.86
N CYS A 129 6.82 28.54 -4.45
CA CYS A 129 8.00 27.77 -4.84
C CYS A 129 8.93 28.54 -5.79
N ARG A 130 8.35 29.23 -6.81
CA ARG A 130 9.13 30.06 -7.73
C ARG A 130 9.78 31.25 -7.06
N ARG A 131 9.04 31.98 -6.20
CA ARG A 131 9.53 33.19 -5.52
C ARG A 131 10.64 32.89 -4.54
N THR A 132 10.56 31.77 -3.81
CA THR A 132 11.50 31.43 -2.73
C THR A 132 12.54 30.40 -3.16
N ASN A 133 12.52 29.93 -4.41
CA ASN A 133 13.31 28.81 -4.91
C ASN A 133 13.12 27.53 -4.06
N TYR A 134 11.94 27.39 -3.45
CA TYR A 134 11.58 26.26 -2.62
C TYR A 134 11.23 25.04 -3.48
N ARG A 135 11.76 23.87 -3.12
CA ARG A 135 11.42 22.61 -3.76
C ARG A 135 10.55 21.78 -2.83
N VAL A 136 9.32 21.51 -3.27
CA VAL A 136 8.41 20.60 -2.57
C VAL A 136 9.09 19.25 -2.42
N GLN A 137 9.07 18.74 -1.20
CA GLN A 137 9.57 17.39 -0.93
C GLN A 137 8.59 16.35 -1.47
N THR A 138 9.12 15.35 -2.17
CA THR A 138 8.32 14.29 -2.76
C THR A 138 8.59 12.96 -2.10
N LEU A 139 7.56 12.11 -2.09
CA LEU A 139 7.62 10.72 -1.70
C LEU A 139 7.51 9.87 -2.96
N LYS A 140 8.57 9.14 -3.30
CA LYS A 140 8.50 8.17 -4.38
C LYS A 140 7.77 6.93 -3.90
N THR A 141 6.70 6.58 -4.58
CA THR A 141 5.87 5.41 -4.26
C THR A 141 5.89 4.45 -5.44
N THR A 142 6.31 3.22 -5.19
CA THR A 142 6.24 2.12 -6.15
C THR A 142 5.15 1.17 -5.69
N ALA A 143 4.18 0.89 -6.56
CA ALA A 143 3.09 -0.03 -6.27
C ALA A 143 3.14 -1.25 -7.20
N LEU A 144 2.83 -2.41 -6.62
CA LEU A 144 2.54 -3.65 -7.32
C LEU A 144 1.03 -3.85 -7.31
N VAL A 145 0.43 -4.00 -8.48
CA VAL A 145 -1.03 -4.03 -8.66
C VAL A 145 -1.42 -5.29 -9.41
N ASP A 146 -2.42 -6.02 -8.93
CA ASP A 146 -3.02 -7.12 -9.68
C ASP A 146 -3.80 -6.59 -10.89
N THR A 147 -3.58 -7.18 -12.07
CA THR A 147 -4.15 -6.65 -13.31
C THR A 147 -5.62 -7.03 -13.53
N ALA A 148 -6.14 -8.04 -12.84
CA ALA A 148 -7.55 -8.43 -12.93
C ALA A 148 -8.41 -7.67 -11.93
N SER A 149 -8.05 -7.71 -10.66
CA SER A 149 -8.83 -7.10 -9.57
C SER A 149 -8.51 -5.62 -9.35
N GLN A 150 -7.39 -5.12 -9.89
CA GLN A 150 -6.81 -3.80 -9.61
C GLN A 150 -6.44 -3.59 -8.12
N ALA A 151 -6.40 -4.66 -7.34
CA ALA A 151 -5.97 -4.59 -5.95
C ALA A 151 -4.48 -4.26 -5.86
N VAL A 152 -4.12 -3.41 -4.91
CA VAL A 152 -2.72 -3.09 -4.60
C VAL A 152 -2.15 -4.21 -3.75
N LEU A 153 -1.25 -5.01 -4.33
CA LEU A 153 -0.62 -6.15 -3.66
C LEU A 153 0.48 -5.73 -2.69
N ASP A 154 1.24 -4.71 -3.07
CA ASP A 154 2.36 -4.22 -2.29
C ASP A 154 2.72 -2.78 -2.64
N VAL A 155 3.30 -2.06 -1.68
CA VAL A 155 3.75 -0.68 -1.81
C VAL A 155 5.14 -0.51 -1.20
N HIS A 156 5.99 0.25 -1.88
CA HIS A 156 7.25 0.73 -1.35
C HIS A 156 7.33 2.25 -1.47
N CYS A 157 7.52 2.91 -0.34
CA CYS A 157 7.66 4.36 -0.26
C CYS A 157 9.09 4.73 0.15
N THR A 158 9.67 5.74 -0.52
CA THR A 158 10.99 6.26 -0.18
C THR A 158 11.11 7.75 -0.50
N THR A 159 11.86 8.47 0.31
CA THR A 159 12.26 9.86 0.06
C THR A 159 13.54 9.97 -0.76
N GLU A 160 14.24 8.85 -0.93
CA GLU A 160 15.47 8.79 -1.71
C GLU A 160 15.19 8.68 -3.22
N LYS A 161 16.00 9.36 -4.02
CA LYS A 161 15.94 9.28 -5.48
C LYS A 161 16.66 8.00 -5.96
N ARG A 162 16.03 6.85 -5.77
CA ARG A 162 16.52 5.57 -6.30
C ARG A 162 15.92 5.30 -7.68
N HIS A 163 16.66 4.56 -8.52
CA HIS A 163 16.17 4.13 -9.82
C HIS A 163 15.03 3.11 -9.68
N ASP A 164 14.04 3.15 -10.58
CA ASP A 164 12.85 2.28 -10.54
C ASP A 164 13.20 0.80 -10.52
N SER A 165 14.20 0.39 -11.30
CA SER A 165 14.65 -1.00 -11.34
C SER A 165 15.19 -1.51 -10.01
N GLN A 166 15.80 -0.66 -9.18
CA GLN A 166 16.34 -1.07 -7.86
C GLN A 166 15.21 -1.30 -6.84
N ILE A 167 14.20 -0.42 -6.84
CA ILE A 167 13.02 -0.56 -5.98
C ILE A 167 12.15 -1.70 -6.49
N GLY A 168 11.94 -1.74 -7.81
CA GLY A 168 11.18 -2.80 -8.47
C GLY A 168 11.71 -4.19 -8.18
N TRP A 169 13.04 -4.34 -8.11
CA TRP A 169 13.68 -5.57 -7.66
C TRP A 169 13.18 -6.04 -6.29
N GLN A 170 13.17 -5.13 -5.30
CA GLN A 170 12.76 -5.46 -3.93
C GLN A 170 11.27 -5.80 -3.86
N VAL A 171 10.43 -5.00 -4.53
CA VAL A 171 8.97 -5.20 -4.55
C VAL A 171 8.60 -6.49 -5.27
N ALA A 172 9.18 -6.72 -6.45
CA ALA A 172 8.88 -7.89 -7.26
C ALA A 172 9.28 -9.19 -6.58
N LEU A 173 10.51 -9.28 -6.03
CA LEU A 173 11.00 -10.52 -5.45
C LEU A 173 10.32 -10.91 -4.15
N ARG A 174 9.95 -9.95 -3.30
CA ARG A 174 9.23 -10.30 -2.05
C ARG A 174 7.78 -10.78 -2.29
N ASN A 175 7.26 -10.60 -3.51
CA ASN A 175 5.95 -11.08 -3.91
C ASN A 175 6.01 -12.21 -4.96
N ALA A 176 7.19 -12.63 -5.38
CA ALA A 176 7.36 -13.56 -6.51
C ALA A 176 6.60 -14.88 -6.35
N GLY A 177 6.48 -15.40 -5.12
CA GLY A 177 5.76 -16.64 -4.84
C GLY A 177 4.26 -16.62 -5.18
N ASP A 178 3.67 -15.43 -5.30
CA ASP A 178 2.24 -15.25 -5.63
C ASP A 178 2.04 -14.79 -7.08
N LEU A 179 3.13 -14.60 -7.85
CA LEU A 179 3.06 -14.04 -9.19
C LEU A 179 3.28 -15.09 -10.28
N HIS A 180 2.47 -15.02 -11.33
CA HIS A 180 2.67 -15.74 -12.60
C HIS A 180 3.36 -14.85 -13.64
N SER A 181 3.04 -13.57 -13.67
CA SER A 181 3.70 -12.60 -14.57
C SER A 181 3.80 -11.21 -13.96
N LEU A 182 4.80 -10.45 -14.41
CA LEU A 182 5.02 -9.06 -13.99
C LEU A 182 5.21 -8.17 -15.21
N ALA A 183 4.29 -7.25 -15.44
CA ALA A 183 4.37 -6.21 -16.46
C ALA A 183 4.99 -4.93 -15.86
N ALA A 184 5.96 -4.35 -16.59
CA ALA A 184 6.57 -3.09 -16.19
C ALA A 184 7.05 -2.30 -17.43
N ASP A 185 7.29 -1.01 -17.26
CA ASP A 185 7.79 -0.15 -18.33
C ASP A 185 9.29 -0.40 -18.62
N LYS A 186 9.84 0.31 -19.63
CA LYS A 186 11.27 0.26 -19.98
C LYS A 186 12.19 0.83 -18.90
N GLY A 187 11.67 1.54 -17.88
CA GLY A 187 12.41 2.00 -16.71
C GLY A 187 12.91 0.84 -15.84
N TYR A 188 12.18 -0.26 -15.87
CA TYR A 188 12.51 -1.50 -15.17
C TYR A 188 13.40 -2.45 -16.00
N ASP A 189 13.85 -2.03 -17.21
CA ASP A 189 14.72 -2.85 -18.06
C ASP A 189 16.08 -3.09 -17.43
N TRP A 190 16.16 -4.15 -16.66
CA TRP A 190 17.37 -4.62 -16.01
C TRP A 190 17.49 -6.15 -16.19
N LYS A 191 18.53 -6.57 -16.91
CA LYS A 191 18.77 -7.99 -17.23
C LYS A 191 18.66 -8.90 -16.00
N ARG A 192 19.33 -8.50 -14.91
CA ARG A 192 19.35 -9.28 -13.66
C ARG A 192 17.96 -9.43 -13.02
N LEU A 193 17.10 -8.40 -13.11
CA LEU A 193 15.71 -8.49 -12.64
C LEU A 193 14.93 -9.53 -13.44
N ARG A 194 15.04 -9.50 -14.79
CA ARG A 194 14.34 -10.47 -15.63
C ARG A 194 14.82 -11.91 -15.41
N GLU A 195 16.12 -12.11 -15.22
CA GLU A 195 16.68 -13.42 -14.92
C GLU A 195 16.13 -13.95 -13.60
N LYS A 196 16.19 -13.12 -12.56
CA LYS A 196 15.72 -13.52 -11.22
C LYS A 196 14.22 -13.82 -11.19
N LEU A 197 13.39 -13.02 -11.87
CA LEU A 197 11.97 -13.32 -11.99
C LEU A 197 11.72 -14.68 -12.63
N ARG A 198 12.47 -15.04 -13.71
CA ARG A 198 12.34 -16.37 -14.34
C ARG A 198 12.79 -17.51 -13.43
N GLU A 199 13.83 -17.29 -12.61
CA GLU A 199 14.28 -18.26 -11.61
C GLU A 199 13.17 -18.53 -10.56
N GLU A 200 12.41 -17.50 -10.20
CA GLU A 200 11.26 -17.61 -9.28
C GLU A 200 9.96 -18.08 -10.00
N GLY A 201 10.02 -18.45 -11.28
CA GLY A 201 8.84 -18.90 -12.05
C GLY A 201 7.95 -17.78 -12.56
N VAL A 202 8.32 -16.52 -12.39
CA VAL A 202 7.54 -15.35 -12.83
C VAL A 202 7.92 -14.97 -14.26
N ARG A 203 6.93 -14.85 -15.15
CA ARG A 203 7.14 -14.38 -16.54
C ARG A 203 7.32 -12.86 -16.58
N PRO A 204 8.53 -12.33 -16.90
CA PRO A 204 8.73 -10.88 -17.00
C PRO A 204 8.17 -10.35 -18.32
N LEU A 205 7.23 -9.42 -18.27
CA LEU A 205 6.66 -8.66 -19.38
C LEU A 205 7.26 -7.25 -19.38
N ILE A 206 8.59 -7.18 -19.57
CA ILE A 206 9.35 -5.93 -19.50
C ILE A 206 10.06 -5.74 -20.84
N LYS A 207 9.71 -4.68 -21.57
CA LYS A 207 10.37 -4.34 -22.83
C LYS A 207 11.79 -3.86 -22.59
N HIS A 208 12.69 -4.25 -23.49
CA HIS A 208 14.06 -3.73 -23.52
C HIS A 208 14.07 -2.28 -24.01
N ARG A 209 15.05 -1.52 -23.54
CA ARG A 209 15.45 -0.27 -24.20
C ARG A 209 16.05 -0.63 -25.55
N GLU A 210 15.60 0.02 -26.61
CA GLU A 210 15.91 -0.35 -27.97
C GLU A 210 17.24 0.26 -28.42
N PHE A 211 18.35 -0.32 -28.02
CA PHE A 211 19.70 0.10 -28.45
C PHE A 211 20.22 -0.74 -29.62
N ARG A 212 19.72 -1.97 -29.81
CA ARG A 212 20.19 -2.93 -30.83
C ARG A 212 19.00 -3.63 -31.48
N PRO A 213 19.16 -4.13 -32.73
CA PRO A 213 18.10 -4.88 -33.42
C PRO A 213 17.54 -6.06 -32.64
N ILE A 214 18.39 -6.72 -31.82
CA ILE A 214 17.95 -7.81 -30.94
C ILE A 214 16.94 -7.37 -29.87
N ASP A 215 17.04 -6.14 -29.41
CA ASP A 215 16.12 -5.59 -28.42
C ASP A 215 14.73 -5.35 -29.05
N ILE A 216 14.69 -4.90 -30.31
CA ILE A 216 13.45 -4.75 -31.07
C ILE A 216 12.81 -6.13 -31.31
N ALA A 217 13.61 -7.12 -31.75
CA ALA A 217 13.14 -8.49 -31.96
C ALA A 217 12.61 -9.13 -30.63
N HIS A 218 13.25 -8.85 -29.50
CA HIS A 218 12.73 -9.27 -28.19
C HIS A 218 11.38 -8.61 -27.90
N ASN A 219 11.29 -7.30 -28.07
CA ASN A 219 10.07 -6.54 -27.79
C ASN A 219 8.88 -6.98 -28.65
N ALA A 220 9.14 -7.38 -29.89
CA ALA A 220 8.11 -7.91 -30.81
C ALA A 220 7.53 -9.27 -30.36
N ARG A 221 8.25 -10.03 -29.53
CA ARG A 221 7.81 -11.32 -29.00
C ARG A 221 7.04 -11.23 -27.70
N ILE A 222 7.04 -10.06 -27.07
CA ILE A 222 6.25 -9.84 -25.85
C ILE A 222 4.77 -9.78 -26.23
N ASP A 223 3.95 -10.52 -25.51
CA ASP A 223 2.50 -10.45 -25.63
C ASP A 223 2.02 -9.01 -25.42
N ALA A 224 1.50 -8.40 -26.47
CA ALA A 224 1.13 -6.99 -26.47
C ALA A 224 -0.06 -6.70 -25.55
N ALA A 225 -1.03 -7.63 -25.45
CA ALA A 225 -2.20 -7.49 -24.59
C ALA A 225 -1.80 -7.58 -23.11
N ALA A 226 -1.03 -8.59 -22.75
CA ALA A 226 -0.54 -8.77 -21.38
C ALA A 226 0.41 -7.63 -20.96
N TYR A 227 1.28 -7.16 -21.86
CA TYR A 227 2.13 -5.99 -21.59
C TYR A 227 1.33 -4.70 -21.44
N GLY A 228 0.25 -4.53 -22.23
CA GLY A 228 -0.62 -3.35 -22.17
C GLY A 228 -1.30 -3.17 -20.82
N GLN A 229 -1.51 -4.25 -20.09
CA GLN A 229 -2.12 -4.21 -18.75
C GLN A 229 -1.28 -3.41 -17.73
N ARG A 230 0.00 -3.12 -18.01
CA ARG A 230 0.81 -2.23 -17.16
C ARG A 230 0.15 -0.86 -16.91
N ALA A 231 -0.68 -0.37 -17.86
CA ALA A 231 -1.39 0.90 -17.72
C ALA A 231 -2.40 0.90 -16.56
N LEU A 232 -2.80 -0.27 -16.04
CA LEU A 232 -3.68 -0.36 -14.87
C LEU A 232 -3.02 0.18 -13.60
N SER A 233 -1.70 0.11 -13.47
CA SER A 233 -0.98 0.74 -12.36
C SER A 233 -1.11 2.27 -12.40
N GLU A 234 -1.12 2.88 -13.57
CA GLU A 234 -1.36 4.32 -13.75
C GLU A 234 -2.79 4.70 -13.31
N THR A 235 -3.78 3.85 -13.65
CA THR A 235 -5.18 4.03 -13.22
C THR A 235 -5.30 3.97 -11.70
N VAL A 236 -4.67 3.00 -11.05
CA VAL A 236 -4.64 2.88 -9.58
C VAL A 236 -4.01 4.12 -8.95
N PHE A 237 -2.87 4.60 -9.47
CA PHE A 237 -2.26 5.83 -8.96
C PHE A 237 -3.16 7.06 -9.13
N SER A 238 -3.93 7.17 -10.21
CA SER A 238 -4.86 8.28 -10.41
C SER A 238 -6.01 8.26 -9.41
N THR A 239 -6.39 7.08 -8.93
CA THR A 239 -7.44 6.91 -7.90
C THR A 239 -6.93 7.25 -6.48
N ILE A 240 -5.64 7.03 -6.22
CA ILE A 240 -5.01 7.29 -4.92
C ILE A 240 -4.62 8.77 -4.75
N LYS A 241 -4.32 9.48 -5.84
CA LYS A 241 -3.97 10.91 -5.86
C LYS A 241 -5.18 11.80 -5.63
#